data_bd24d7b3ba9765dbde11f8c1fe395761
#
_entry.id   bd24d7b3ba9765dbde11f8c1fe395761
#
_cell.length_a   1.000
_cell.length_b   1.000
_cell.length_c   1.000
_cell.angle_alpha   90.00
_cell.angle_beta   90.00
_cell.angle_gamma   90.00
#
_symmetry.space_group_name_H-M   'P 1'
#
loop_
_entity.id
_entity.type
_entity.pdbx_description
1 polymer ?
#
loop_
_entity_poly.entity_id
_entity_poly.type
_entity_poly.pdbx_seq_one_letter_code
_entity_poly.pdbx_strand_id
1 'polypeptide(L)'
;MSTNHLELKASINGVQGRFILDTGASNSCVGFDLIAFFNLEAHESETKAAGAGATDMETLQSENNALKIGAWQHKNCHLVLFNLTHVNTALTQHHGKEVHGIIGADVLEKGKAIIDYEKHFLYLKKPKKWY
;
A
#
# COMPACT_ATOMS: atom_id res chain seq x y z
N MET A 1 5.78 -17.54 -13.98
CA MET A 1 5.53 -16.37 -13.13
C MET A 1 5.31 -16.82 -11.72
N SER A 2 5.99 -16.19 -10.78
CA SER A 2 5.98 -16.63 -9.40
C SER A 2 4.76 -16.19 -8.61
N THR A 3 4.19 -15.03 -8.93
CA THR A 3 2.99 -14.52 -8.26
C THR A 3 2.07 -13.86 -9.28
N ASN A 4 0.79 -13.73 -8.94
CA ASN A 4 -0.18 -13.03 -9.78
C ASN A 4 -0.40 -11.58 -9.32
N HIS A 5 0.44 -11.08 -8.42
CA HIS A 5 0.32 -9.74 -7.91
C HIS A 5 1.07 -8.75 -8.80
N LEU A 6 0.50 -7.58 -8.97
CA LEU A 6 1.19 -6.47 -9.60
C LEU A 6 1.97 -5.71 -8.55
N GLU A 7 3.22 -5.44 -8.85
CA GLU A 7 4.06 -4.62 -7.98
C GLU A 7 4.26 -3.25 -8.58
N LEU A 8 4.39 -2.25 -7.73
CA LEU A 8 4.68 -0.89 -8.15
C LEU A 8 5.61 -0.21 -7.17
N LYS A 9 6.26 0.83 -7.66
CA LYS A 9 7.05 1.71 -6.82
C LYS A 9 6.23 2.92 -6.44
N ALA A 10 6.28 3.29 -5.18
CA ALA A 10 5.64 4.48 -4.67
C ALA A 10 6.50 5.08 -3.59
N SER A 11 6.33 6.34 -3.28
CA SER A 11 7.01 6.94 -2.15
C SER A 11 6.02 7.37 -1.08
N ILE A 12 6.45 7.25 0.17
CA ILE A 12 5.69 7.73 1.32
C ILE A 12 6.61 8.68 2.07
N ASN A 13 6.14 9.89 2.26
CA ASN A 13 6.91 10.95 2.94
C ASN A 13 8.31 11.15 2.32
N GLY A 14 8.40 11.01 1.00
CA GLY A 14 9.63 11.19 0.27
C GLY A 14 10.54 9.97 0.20
N VAL A 15 10.15 8.85 0.77
CA VAL A 15 10.96 7.62 0.78
C VAL A 15 10.34 6.60 -0.15
N GLN A 16 11.10 6.14 -1.13
CA GLN A 16 10.61 5.18 -2.11
C GLN A 16 10.52 3.76 -1.52
N GLY A 17 9.44 3.07 -1.84
CA GLY A 17 9.22 1.69 -1.46
C GLY A 17 8.63 0.87 -2.58
N ARG A 18 8.51 -0.41 -2.34
CA ARG A 18 7.89 -1.37 -3.25
C ARG A 18 6.58 -1.86 -2.65
N PHE A 19 5.53 -1.85 -3.44
CA PHE A 19 4.19 -2.16 -2.97
C PHE A 19 3.52 -3.17 -3.89
N ILE A 20 2.63 -3.98 -3.31
CA ILE A 20 1.71 -4.81 -4.08
C ILE A 20 0.43 -4.01 -4.31
N LEU A 21 -0.10 -4.13 -5.52
CA LEU A 21 -1.41 -3.59 -5.86
C LEU A 21 -2.45 -4.66 -5.56
N ASP A 22 -3.33 -4.40 -4.60
CA ASP A 22 -4.32 -5.37 -4.16
C ASP A 22 -5.70 -4.72 -4.09
N THR A 23 -6.52 -5.00 -5.09
CA THR A 23 -7.88 -4.46 -5.17
C THR A 23 -8.81 -5.03 -4.10
N GLY A 24 -8.45 -6.16 -3.52
CA GLY A 24 -9.22 -6.77 -2.43
C GLY A 24 -8.92 -6.18 -1.06
N ALA A 25 -7.86 -5.39 -0.92
CA ALA A 25 -7.55 -4.73 0.34
C ALA A 25 -8.32 -3.41 0.43
N SER A 26 -9.10 -3.24 1.50
CA SER A 26 -9.88 -2.02 1.69
C SER A 26 -9.01 -0.82 2.03
N ASN A 27 -7.91 -1.06 2.72
CA ASN A 27 -6.99 -0.01 3.16
C ASN A 27 -5.59 -0.32 2.68
N SER A 28 -4.87 0.73 2.28
CA SER A 28 -3.44 0.62 1.99
C SER A 28 -2.67 0.42 3.29
N CYS A 29 -1.63 -0.41 3.24
CA CYS A 29 -0.94 -0.90 4.42
C CYS A 29 0.57 -0.81 4.27
N VAL A 30 1.25 -0.70 5.40
CA VAL A 30 2.72 -0.73 5.49
C VAL A 30 3.10 -1.64 6.65
N GLY A 31 4.24 -2.30 6.57
CA GLY A 31 4.72 -3.16 7.64
C GLY A 31 5.10 -2.39 8.89
N PHE A 32 4.90 -3.00 10.07
CA PHE A 32 5.25 -2.40 11.36
C PHE A 32 6.71 -1.97 11.44
N ASP A 33 7.60 -2.74 10.87
CA ASP A 33 9.04 -2.52 10.93
C ASP A 33 9.49 -1.34 10.06
N LEU A 34 8.57 -0.70 9.33
CA LEU A 34 8.89 0.36 8.40
C LEU A 34 8.44 1.75 8.89
N ILE A 35 8.00 1.85 10.13
CA ILE A 35 7.56 3.11 10.71
C ILE A 35 8.67 4.16 10.61
N ALA A 36 9.87 3.82 11.06
CA ALA A 36 11.01 4.74 10.99
C ALA A 36 11.47 4.98 9.55
N PHE A 37 11.44 3.94 8.72
CA PHE A 37 11.89 4.03 7.33
C PHE A 37 11.09 5.06 6.53
N PHE A 38 9.77 5.09 6.72
CA PHE A 38 8.88 6.02 6.01
C PHE A 38 8.53 7.27 6.83
N ASN A 39 9.16 7.46 7.97
CA ASN A 39 8.87 8.60 8.85
C ASN A 39 7.39 8.70 9.23
N LEU A 40 6.81 7.58 9.62
CA LEU A 40 5.40 7.51 9.99
C LEU A 40 5.21 7.87 11.45
N GLU A 41 4.09 8.54 11.74
CA GLU A 41 3.59 8.67 13.10
C GLU A 41 2.51 7.62 13.27
N ALA A 42 2.75 6.65 14.15
CA ALA A 42 1.85 5.54 14.34
C ALA A 42 1.10 5.67 15.66
N HIS A 43 -0.18 5.35 15.65
CA HIS A 43 -1.00 5.31 16.84
C HIS A 43 -1.97 4.13 16.75
N GLU A 44 -2.66 3.84 17.85
CA GLU A 44 -3.55 2.70 17.91
C GLU A 44 -4.66 2.81 16.87
N SER A 45 -4.98 1.67 16.28
CA SER A 45 -6.05 1.54 15.31
C SER A 45 -7.22 0.82 15.96
N GLU A 46 -8.43 1.31 15.69
CA GLU A 46 -9.66 0.61 16.06
C GLU A 46 -10.01 -0.49 15.08
N THR A 47 -9.36 -0.49 13.91
CA THR A 47 -9.61 -1.45 12.85
C THR A 47 -8.57 -2.53 12.88
N LYS A 48 -9.00 -3.78 12.87
CA LYS A 48 -8.09 -4.92 12.74
C LYS A 48 -7.97 -5.31 11.27
N ALA A 49 -6.76 -5.68 10.87
CA ALA A 49 -6.54 -6.14 9.51
C ALA A 49 -7.18 -7.52 9.32
N ALA A 50 -7.98 -7.63 8.27
CA ALA A 50 -8.54 -8.90 7.84
C ALA A 50 -8.13 -9.14 6.40
N GLY A 51 -8.08 -10.38 5.99
CA GLY A 51 -7.78 -10.74 4.60
C GLY A 51 -6.33 -11.06 4.30
N ALA A 52 -5.39 -10.73 5.19
CA ALA A 52 -3.99 -11.12 5.01
C ALA A 52 -3.70 -12.51 5.59
N GLY A 53 -4.72 -13.35 5.69
CA GLY A 53 -4.61 -14.72 6.18
C GLY A 53 -4.64 -14.85 7.69
N ALA A 54 -4.84 -13.77 8.42
CA ALA A 54 -4.93 -13.79 9.87
C ALA A 54 -6.14 -13.00 10.34
N THR A 55 -6.82 -13.52 11.37
CA THR A 55 -7.87 -12.82 12.08
C THR A 55 -7.29 -12.24 13.36
N ASP A 56 -7.88 -11.18 13.87
CA ASP A 56 -7.47 -10.55 15.13
C ASP A 56 -6.02 -10.04 15.12
N MET A 57 -5.49 -9.72 13.96
CA MET A 57 -4.17 -9.14 13.84
C MET A 57 -4.18 -7.72 14.38
N GLU A 58 -3.24 -7.41 15.27
CA GLU A 58 -3.07 -6.05 15.75
C GLU A 58 -2.65 -5.13 14.61
N THR A 59 -3.23 -3.95 14.60
CA THR A 59 -2.87 -2.92 13.64
C THR A 59 -2.61 -1.60 14.35
N LEU A 60 -1.78 -0.80 13.72
CA LEU A 60 -1.63 0.62 14.04
C LEU A 60 -2.09 1.42 12.84
N GLN A 61 -2.26 2.70 13.00
CA GLN A 61 -2.60 3.57 11.89
C GLN A 61 -1.74 4.81 11.89
N SER A 62 -1.59 5.38 10.70
CA SER A 62 -0.84 6.61 10.48
C SER A 62 -1.61 7.48 9.51
N GLU A 63 -1.70 8.77 9.78
CA GLU A 63 -2.46 9.71 8.98
C GLU A 63 -1.56 10.82 8.46
N ASN A 64 -2.09 11.59 7.51
CA ASN A 64 -1.43 12.76 6.93
C ASN A 64 -0.09 12.43 6.27
N ASN A 65 -0.02 11.27 5.64
CA ASN A 65 1.17 10.86 4.92
C ASN A 65 1.12 11.33 3.47
N ALA A 66 2.28 11.72 2.94
CA ALA A 66 2.40 12.10 1.55
C ALA A 66 2.70 10.85 0.71
N LEU A 67 1.70 10.36 0.01
CA LEU A 67 1.84 9.23 -0.91
C LEU A 67 2.02 9.76 -2.33
N LYS A 68 3.02 9.26 -3.02
CA LYS A 68 3.28 9.63 -4.41
C LYS A 68 3.49 8.37 -5.25
N ILE A 69 2.74 8.28 -6.34
CA ILE A 69 2.86 7.21 -7.32
C ILE A 69 3.05 7.89 -8.68
N GLY A 70 4.28 7.84 -9.22
CA GLY A 70 4.60 8.60 -10.41
C GLY A 70 4.37 10.08 -10.20
N ALA A 71 3.55 10.70 -11.04
CA ALA A 71 3.19 12.11 -10.92
C ALA A 71 1.95 12.34 -10.04
N TRP A 72 1.28 11.27 -9.63
CA TRP A 72 0.09 11.36 -8.79
C TRP A 72 0.49 11.48 -7.33
N GLN A 73 -0.19 12.37 -6.59
CA GLN A 73 0.09 12.61 -5.18
C GLN A 73 -1.19 12.65 -4.36
N HIS A 74 -1.11 12.13 -3.15
CA HIS A 74 -2.15 12.24 -2.15
C HIS A 74 -1.50 12.63 -0.83
N LYS A 75 -1.75 13.86 -0.38
CA LYS A 75 -1.01 14.45 0.75
C LYS A 75 -1.52 14.03 2.13
N ASN A 76 -2.73 13.54 2.21
CA ASN A 76 -3.37 13.18 3.48
C ASN A 76 -3.70 11.70 3.52
N CYS A 77 -2.75 10.88 3.13
CA CYS A 77 -2.97 9.44 3.03
C CYS A 77 -3.02 8.79 4.39
N HIS A 78 -4.07 8.03 4.62
CA HIS A 78 -4.21 7.17 5.79
C HIS A 78 -3.63 5.81 5.47
N LEU A 79 -2.81 5.29 6.37
CA LEU A 79 -2.17 3.98 6.21
C LEU A 79 -2.45 3.12 7.43
N VAL A 80 -2.71 1.85 7.19
CA VAL A 80 -2.81 0.85 8.24
C VAL A 80 -1.45 0.15 8.35
N LEU A 81 -0.99 -0.07 9.55
CA LEU A 81 0.29 -0.73 9.81
C LEU A 81 0.02 -2.10 10.41
N PHE A 82 0.63 -3.12 9.83
CA PHE A 82 0.49 -4.48 10.37
C PHE A 82 1.68 -5.34 9.95
N ASN A 83 1.71 -6.56 10.49
CA ASN A 83 2.81 -7.47 10.22
C ASN A 83 2.66 -8.08 8.83
N LEU A 84 3.59 -7.77 7.93
CA LEU A 84 3.61 -8.28 6.56
C LEU A 84 4.40 -9.59 6.40
N THR A 85 4.77 -10.24 7.49
CA THR A 85 5.63 -11.43 7.41
C THR A 85 5.02 -12.51 6.51
N HIS A 86 3.71 -12.77 6.64
CA HIS A 86 3.06 -13.80 5.83
C HIS A 86 3.09 -13.45 4.34
N VAL A 87 2.83 -12.20 4.01
CA VAL A 87 2.85 -11.74 2.62
C VAL A 87 4.25 -11.88 2.04
N ASN A 88 5.26 -11.41 2.77
CA ASN A 88 6.64 -11.44 2.30
C ASN A 88 7.19 -12.86 2.22
N THR A 89 6.80 -13.74 3.14
CA THR A 89 7.17 -15.15 3.07
C THR A 89 6.62 -15.79 1.80
N ALA A 90 5.36 -15.55 1.48
CA ALA A 90 4.75 -16.10 0.26
C ALA A 90 5.45 -15.56 -0.99
N LEU A 91 5.77 -14.28 -1.03
CA LEU A 91 6.47 -13.68 -2.17
C LEU A 91 7.86 -14.27 -2.37
N THR A 92 8.63 -14.43 -1.31
CA THR A 92 10.00 -14.93 -1.42
C THR A 92 10.02 -16.41 -1.77
N GLN A 93 9.04 -17.19 -1.31
CA GLN A 93 8.91 -18.60 -1.71
C GLN A 93 8.66 -18.77 -3.21
N HIS A 94 8.08 -17.76 -3.84
CA HIS A 94 7.79 -17.78 -5.27
C HIS A 94 8.78 -16.91 -6.06
N HIS A 95 9.97 -16.74 -5.55
CA HIS A 95 11.04 -15.96 -6.19
C HIS A 95 10.73 -14.47 -6.35
N GLY A 96 9.75 -13.98 -5.63
CA GLY A 96 9.47 -12.56 -5.55
C GLY A 96 10.38 -11.88 -4.55
N LYS A 97 10.35 -10.56 -4.53
CA LYS A 97 11.07 -9.76 -3.54
C LYS A 97 10.11 -9.28 -2.47
N GLU A 98 10.65 -9.05 -1.29
CA GLU A 98 9.86 -8.49 -0.20
C GLU A 98 9.30 -7.12 -0.59
N VAL A 99 8.10 -6.85 -0.09
CA VAL A 99 7.44 -5.57 -0.31
C VAL A 99 7.33 -4.80 1.01
N HIS A 100 7.24 -3.49 0.89
CA HIS A 100 7.11 -2.61 2.04
C HIS A 100 5.65 -2.46 2.46
N GLY A 101 4.73 -2.66 1.54
CA GLY A 101 3.32 -2.49 1.83
C GLY A 101 2.40 -2.89 0.70
N ILE A 102 1.15 -2.52 0.85
CA ILE A 102 0.07 -2.84 -0.08
C ILE A 102 -0.67 -1.56 -0.41
N ILE A 103 -0.89 -1.32 -1.71
CA ILE A 103 -1.78 -0.25 -2.18
C ILE A 103 -3.14 -0.86 -2.40
N GLY A 104 -4.11 -0.44 -1.64
CA GLY A 104 -5.45 -1.01 -1.63
C GLY A 104 -6.50 -0.15 -2.32
N ALA A 105 -7.75 -0.56 -2.17
CA ALA A 105 -8.88 0.07 -2.84
C ALA A 105 -9.07 1.54 -2.44
N ASP A 106 -8.73 1.92 -1.22
CA ASP A 106 -8.82 3.30 -0.75
C ASP A 106 -8.06 4.27 -1.64
N VAL A 107 -6.81 3.93 -1.99
CA VAL A 107 -5.97 4.75 -2.88
C VAL A 107 -6.44 4.63 -4.31
N LEU A 108 -6.77 3.42 -4.75
CA LEU A 108 -7.20 3.19 -6.13
C LEU A 108 -8.48 3.93 -6.46
N GLU A 109 -9.44 3.94 -5.54
CA GLU A 109 -10.68 4.70 -5.74
C GLU A 109 -10.43 6.20 -5.77
N LYS A 110 -9.57 6.70 -4.89
CA LYS A 110 -9.25 8.12 -4.87
C LYS A 110 -8.57 8.57 -6.15
N GLY A 111 -7.70 7.74 -6.72
CA GLY A 111 -7.03 8.01 -7.98
C GLY A 111 -7.84 7.63 -9.20
N LYS A 112 -9.04 7.10 -9.03
CA LYS A 112 -9.87 6.59 -10.12
C LYS A 112 -9.06 5.68 -11.03
N ALA A 113 -8.45 4.67 -10.43
CA ALA A 113 -7.44 3.85 -11.05
C ALA A 113 -8.00 3.02 -12.22
N ILE A 114 -7.18 2.88 -13.24
CA ILE A 114 -7.40 1.90 -14.31
C ILE A 114 -6.17 0.98 -14.30
N ILE A 115 -6.41 -0.32 -14.18
CA ILE A 115 -5.36 -1.32 -14.14
C ILE A 115 -5.34 -2.05 -15.45
N ASP A 116 -4.21 -1.96 -16.15
CA ASP A 116 -4.00 -2.70 -17.40
C ASP A 116 -3.13 -3.92 -17.10
N TYR A 117 -3.79 -5.06 -16.93
CA TYR A 117 -3.10 -6.30 -16.60
C TYR A 117 -2.25 -6.83 -17.77
N GLU A 118 -2.63 -6.51 -18.99
CA GLU A 118 -1.88 -6.96 -20.16
C GLU A 118 -0.52 -6.25 -20.24
N LYS A 119 -0.51 -4.94 -20.05
CA LYS A 119 0.70 -4.12 -20.17
C LYS A 119 1.37 -3.86 -18.83
N HIS A 120 0.76 -4.27 -17.74
CA HIS A 120 1.25 -4.05 -16.38
C HIS A 120 1.37 -2.57 -16.05
N PHE A 121 0.39 -1.76 -16.46
CA PHE A 121 0.34 -0.34 -16.15
C PHE A 121 -0.80 -0.01 -15.22
N LEU A 122 -0.54 0.94 -14.36
CA LEU A 122 -1.53 1.56 -13.50
C LEU A 122 -1.69 3.02 -13.91
N TYR A 123 -2.91 3.41 -14.21
CA TYR A 123 -3.25 4.79 -14.55
C TYR A 123 -4.04 5.40 -13.40
N LEU A 124 -3.58 6.55 -12.91
CA LEU A 124 -4.27 7.30 -11.87
C LEU A 124 -4.61 8.68 -12.39
N LYS A 125 -5.83 9.12 -12.11
CA LYS A 125 -6.26 10.47 -12.50
C LYS A 125 -5.87 11.45 -11.42
N LYS A 126 -5.26 12.55 -11.83
CA LYS A 126 -4.99 13.66 -10.91
C LYS A 126 -6.31 14.30 -10.50
N PRO A 127 -6.44 14.68 -9.23
CA PRO A 127 -7.63 15.40 -8.80
C PRO A 127 -7.77 16.68 -9.61
N LYS A 128 -9.01 16.97 -10.01
CA LYS A 128 -9.29 18.25 -10.64
C LYS A 128 -9.21 19.34 -9.58
N LYS A 129 -8.61 20.46 -9.94
CA LYS A 129 -8.65 21.62 -9.08
C LYS A 129 -9.98 22.32 -9.27
N TRP A 130 -10.55 22.73 -8.19
CA TRP A 130 -11.78 23.51 -8.19
C TRP A 130 -11.45 24.95 -7.82
N TYR A 131 -11.91 25.83 -8.60
CA TYR A 131 -11.60 27.26 -8.43
C TYR A 131 -12.88 28.04 -8.21
#